data_e1057cf73680eb2fdd5bd89eeae0757d
#
_entry.id   e1057cf73680eb2fdd5bd89eeae0757d
#
_cell.length_a   1.000
_cell.length_b   1.000
_cell.length_c   1.000
_cell.angle_alpha   90.00
_cell.angle_beta   90.00
_cell.angle_gamma   90.00
#
_symmetry.space_group_name_H-M   'P 1'
#
loop_
_entity.id
_entity.type
_entity.pdbx_description
1 polymer ?
#
loop_
_entity_poly.entity_id
_entity_poly.type
_entity_poly.pdbx_seq_one_letter_code
_entity_poly.pdbx_strand_id
1 'polypeptide(L)'
;MNVIYASDDGYAWLMGVSMVSLFENNRECKEINVYLFGDKISKENEEKLYQAAKQYDRNLEIIDVNKLKLPEKLYSGRYPKSAFSRLFAFDLLPQDIDRVLYLDCDIIVDGNIEELYNHKMDNKIIWAVKDCVSKAYKQKIGIKGDDVYINTGVMMMNLDKMRKFPMEERITEFVDHYAGVMDYADQEIINGIFQGEFGILPPQWNVMTQFNQYSYSQLKWIRHPHHYYSAEEIEYAKRHARMFHYTTCMLNVRPWFGNSRLNNAHVFNRYLRISPWKGVAKKNMNFSAGKYKTMRALALLPEPITNFCLGMLHAYLKPYYSIIKQKISK
;
A
#
# COMPACT_ATOMS: atom_id res chain seq x y z
N MET A 1 -3.25 -19.83 6.42
CA MET A 1 -2.94 -18.68 5.54
C MET A 1 -1.61 -18.08 5.97
N ASN A 2 -0.73 -17.75 5.03
CA ASN A 2 0.54 -17.06 5.29
C ASN A 2 0.40 -15.60 4.90
N VAL A 3 0.65 -14.67 5.83
CA VAL A 3 0.45 -13.23 5.65
C VAL A 3 1.75 -12.51 6.00
N ILE A 4 2.19 -11.58 5.13
CA ILE A 4 3.38 -10.77 5.35
C ILE A 4 2.98 -9.34 5.67
N TYR A 5 3.68 -8.75 6.62
CA TYR A 5 3.78 -7.31 6.84
C TYR A 5 5.24 -6.88 6.77
N ALA A 6 5.46 -5.61 6.44
CA ALA A 6 6.79 -4.99 6.48
C ALA A 6 6.70 -3.68 7.26
N SER A 7 7.50 -3.53 8.32
CA SER A 7 7.39 -2.39 9.24
C SER A 7 8.73 -1.99 9.84
N ASP A 8 8.90 -0.71 10.10
CA ASP A 8 9.81 -0.19 11.11
C ASP A 8 9.10 -0.06 12.47
N ASP A 9 9.85 0.32 13.51
CA ASP A 9 9.29 0.49 14.86
C ASP A 9 8.20 1.56 14.93
N GLY A 10 8.33 2.65 14.16
CA GLY A 10 7.36 3.73 14.13
C GLY A 10 5.98 3.33 13.61
N TYR A 11 5.93 2.34 12.73
CA TYR A 11 4.70 1.79 12.14
C TYR A 11 4.25 0.46 12.77
N ALA A 12 5.05 -0.14 13.67
CA ALA A 12 4.74 -1.44 14.29
C ALA A 12 3.38 -1.47 15.00
N TRP A 13 3.00 -0.38 15.65
CA TRP A 13 1.70 -0.31 16.30
C TRP A 13 0.51 -0.26 15.32
N LEU A 14 0.67 0.38 14.16
CA LEU A 14 -0.33 0.37 13.08
C LEU A 14 -0.46 -1.04 12.49
N MET A 15 0.69 -1.66 12.19
CA MET A 15 0.74 -3.07 11.79
C MET A 15 0.03 -3.97 12.79
N GLY A 16 0.24 -3.75 14.09
CA GLY A 16 -0.43 -4.52 15.15
C GLY A 16 -1.95 -4.34 15.15
N VAL A 17 -2.46 -3.13 14.89
CA VAL A 17 -3.91 -2.88 14.72
C VAL A 17 -4.44 -3.58 13.48
N SER A 18 -3.70 -3.54 12.38
CA SER A 18 -4.03 -4.28 11.15
C SER A 18 -4.09 -5.79 11.40
N MET A 19 -3.07 -6.35 12.05
CA MET A 19 -2.99 -7.77 12.41
C MET A 19 -4.16 -8.21 13.31
N VAL A 20 -4.54 -7.40 14.31
CA VAL A 20 -5.72 -7.65 15.15
C VAL A 20 -7.00 -7.68 14.30
N SER A 21 -7.14 -6.75 13.35
CA SER A 21 -8.29 -6.73 12.45
C SER A 21 -8.37 -7.97 11.56
N LEU A 22 -7.22 -8.45 11.06
CA LEU A 22 -7.11 -9.68 10.32
C LEU A 22 -7.60 -10.89 11.16
N PHE A 23 -7.10 -11.04 12.38
CA PHE A 23 -7.43 -12.15 13.24
C PHE A 23 -8.90 -12.12 13.66
N GLU A 24 -9.43 -10.94 14.01
CA GLU A 24 -10.82 -10.76 14.43
C GLU A 24 -11.82 -11.21 13.37
N ASN A 25 -11.57 -10.91 12.11
CA ASN A 25 -12.48 -11.21 11.00
C ASN A 25 -12.23 -12.58 10.35
N ASN A 26 -11.22 -13.33 10.84
CA ASN A 26 -10.87 -14.66 10.30
C ASN A 26 -10.69 -15.68 11.42
N ARG A 27 -11.54 -15.61 12.46
CA ARG A 27 -11.48 -16.51 13.62
C ARG A 27 -11.68 -17.97 13.23
N GLU A 28 -12.54 -18.24 12.25
CA GLU A 28 -12.85 -19.59 11.75
C GLU A 28 -11.69 -20.22 10.94
N CYS A 29 -10.75 -19.42 10.48
CA CYS A 29 -9.57 -19.94 9.79
C CYS A 29 -8.71 -20.76 10.77
N LYS A 30 -8.41 -22.01 10.41
CA LYS A 30 -7.68 -22.94 11.29
C LYS A 30 -6.28 -22.39 11.65
N GLU A 31 -5.59 -21.83 10.68
CA GLU A 31 -4.20 -21.38 10.82
C GLU A 31 -3.94 -20.09 10.06
N ILE A 32 -3.39 -19.12 10.76
CA ILE A 32 -2.87 -17.87 10.17
C ILE A 32 -1.45 -17.67 10.70
N ASN A 33 -0.50 -17.74 9.81
CA ASN A 33 0.92 -17.46 10.08
C ASN A 33 1.23 -16.05 9.59
N VAL A 34 1.65 -15.18 10.48
CA VAL A 34 2.06 -13.81 10.16
C VAL A 34 3.58 -13.73 10.19
N TYR A 35 4.16 -13.20 9.13
CA TYR A 35 5.59 -12.90 9.00
C TYR A 35 5.77 -11.38 8.96
N LEU A 36 6.44 -10.83 9.97
CA LEU A 36 6.78 -9.42 10.01
C LEU A 36 8.22 -9.22 9.55
N PHE A 37 8.42 -8.58 8.41
CA PHE A 37 9.70 -8.08 7.96
C PHE A 37 10.01 -6.80 8.74
N GLY A 38 10.71 -6.98 9.89
CA GLY A 38 10.94 -5.94 10.89
C GLY A 38 12.26 -5.20 10.68
N ASP A 39 12.18 -3.85 10.63
CA ASP A 39 13.36 -2.99 10.65
C ASP A 39 13.47 -2.33 12.02
N LYS A 40 14.36 -2.87 12.89
CA LYS A 40 14.64 -2.36 14.25
C LYS A 40 13.39 -2.22 15.12
N ILE A 41 12.55 -3.22 15.15
CA ILE A 41 11.39 -3.26 16.04
C ILE A 41 11.86 -3.25 17.49
N SER A 42 11.27 -2.38 18.31
CA SER A 42 11.58 -2.30 19.73
C SER A 42 11.01 -3.49 20.51
N LYS A 43 11.65 -3.87 21.61
CA LYS A 43 11.17 -4.97 22.46
C LYS A 43 9.73 -4.72 22.97
N GLU A 44 9.39 -3.46 23.27
CA GLU A 44 8.03 -3.11 23.68
C GLU A 44 7.00 -3.43 22.59
N ASN A 45 7.30 -3.07 21.33
CA ASN A 45 6.41 -3.39 20.21
C ASN A 45 6.40 -4.88 19.89
N GLU A 46 7.55 -5.58 19.95
CA GLU A 46 7.61 -7.03 19.80
C GLU A 46 6.71 -7.76 20.81
N GLU A 47 6.80 -7.41 22.10
CA GLU A 47 5.99 -8.00 23.17
C GLU A 47 4.49 -7.79 22.91
N LYS A 48 4.08 -6.58 22.52
CA LYS A 48 2.68 -6.28 22.17
C LYS A 48 2.19 -7.05 20.93
N LEU A 49 3.05 -7.19 19.92
CA LEU A 49 2.73 -7.97 18.72
C LEU A 49 2.53 -9.45 19.05
N TYR A 50 3.45 -10.05 19.85
CA TYR A 50 3.30 -11.43 20.32
C TYR A 50 2.09 -11.59 21.23
N GLN A 51 1.80 -10.62 22.10
CA GLN A 51 0.59 -10.62 22.93
C GLN A 51 -0.68 -10.65 22.06
N ALA A 52 -0.72 -9.82 20.99
CA ALA A 52 -1.85 -9.81 20.07
C ALA A 52 -2.01 -11.15 19.35
N ALA A 53 -0.92 -11.73 18.82
CA ALA A 53 -0.97 -13.03 18.15
C ALA A 53 -1.45 -14.14 19.10
N LYS A 54 -0.92 -14.18 20.33
CA LYS A 54 -1.32 -15.16 21.37
C LYS A 54 -2.79 -15.04 21.75
N GLN A 55 -3.34 -13.80 21.82
CA GLN A 55 -4.76 -13.59 22.17
C GLN A 55 -5.71 -14.28 21.17
N TYR A 56 -5.29 -14.48 19.94
CA TYR A 56 -6.08 -15.10 18.87
C TYR A 56 -5.61 -16.51 18.53
N ASP A 57 -4.65 -17.08 19.29
CA ASP A 57 -4.03 -18.38 19.00
C ASP A 57 -3.48 -18.44 17.57
N ARG A 58 -2.65 -17.42 17.22
CA ARG A 58 -2.04 -17.26 15.89
C ARG A 58 -0.53 -17.20 15.98
N ASN A 59 0.13 -17.63 14.90
CA ASN A 59 1.58 -17.59 14.79
C ASN A 59 2.06 -16.22 14.30
N LEU A 60 3.13 -15.72 14.93
CA LEU A 60 3.87 -14.55 14.47
C LEU A 60 5.36 -14.86 14.49
N GLU A 61 6.01 -14.62 13.37
CA GLU A 61 7.45 -14.64 13.22
C GLU A 61 7.95 -13.26 12.80
N ILE A 62 8.95 -12.74 13.51
CA ILE A 62 9.59 -11.45 13.18
C ILE A 62 10.94 -11.76 12.53
N ILE A 63 11.07 -11.38 11.27
CA ILE A 63 12.27 -11.56 10.45
C ILE A 63 13.01 -10.22 10.39
N ASP A 64 14.22 -10.14 10.95
CA ASP A 64 15.05 -8.93 10.92
C ASP A 64 15.59 -8.66 9.53
N VAL A 65 15.15 -7.56 8.92
CA VAL A 65 15.56 -7.14 7.57
C VAL A 65 16.74 -6.16 7.55
N ASN A 66 17.35 -5.86 8.69
CA ASN A 66 18.52 -4.97 8.75
C ASN A 66 19.69 -5.47 7.91
N LYS A 67 19.82 -6.79 7.76
CA LYS A 67 20.88 -7.45 6.98
C LYS A 67 20.58 -7.54 5.48
N LEU A 68 19.37 -7.14 5.05
CA LEU A 68 18.99 -7.16 3.64
C LEU A 68 19.91 -6.23 2.84
N LYS A 69 20.54 -6.78 1.80
CA LYS A 69 21.37 -6.02 0.86
C LYS A 69 20.46 -5.45 -0.22
N LEU A 70 20.36 -4.14 -0.27
CA LEU A 70 19.61 -3.43 -1.31
C LEU A 70 20.60 -2.79 -2.31
N PRO A 71 20.22 -2.58 -3.58
CA PRO A 71 20.98 -1.74 -4.49
C PRO A 71 21.26 -0.35 -3.88
N GLU A 72 22.49 0.14 -3.99
CA GLU A 72 22.91 1.40 -3.34
C GLU A 72 22.01 2.59 -3.66
N LYS A 73 21.51 2.67 -4.88
CA LYS A 73 20.59 3.74 -5.32
C LYS A 73 19.25 3.75 -4.58
N LEU A 74 18.86 2.66 -3.91
CA LEU A 74 17.68 2.60 -3.03
C LEU A 74 17.96 3.14 -1.63
N TYR A 75 19.21 3.32 -1.24
CA TYR A 75 19.60 3.87 0.07
C TYR A 75 19.44 5.39 0.17
N SER A 76 18.64 6.02 -0.65
CA SER A 76 18.44 7.49 -0.66
C SER A 76 17.91 8.10 0.66
N GLY A 77 17.71 7.27 1.69
CA GLY A 77 17.29 7.68 3.04
C GLY A 77 15.83 8.12 3.16
N ARG A 78 15.07 8.14 2.07
CA ARG A 78 13.66 8.56 2.08
C ARG A 78 12.72 7.48 2.63
N TYR A 79 13.07 6.21 2.43
CA TYR A 79 12.25 5.06 2.84
C TYR A 79 13.07 4.11 3.70
N PRO A 80 12.48 3.49 4.75
CA PRO A 80 13.16 2.46 5.54
C PRO A 80 13.39 1.20 4.71
N LYS A 81 14.34 0.35 5.13
CA LYS A 81 14.61 -0.93 4.46
C LYS A 81 13.38 -1.85 4.40
N SER A 82 12.55 -1.80 5.44
CA SER A 82 11.30 -2.56 5.50
C SER A 82 10.38 -2.28 4.31
N ALA A 83 10.35 -1.05 3.79
CA ALA A 83 9.54 -0.71 2.62
C ALA A 83 9.93 -1.52 1.37
N PHE A 84 11.22 -1.89 1.24
CA PHE A 84 11.72 -2.67 0.10
C PHE A 84 11.72 -4.18 0.37
N SER A 85 11.58 -4.62 1.61
CA SER A 85 11.72 -6.03 1.98
C SER A 85 10.68 -6.94 1.30
N ARG A 86 9.50 -6.39 0.96
CA ARG A 86 8.47 -7.10 0.19
C ARG A 86 8.94 -7.60 -1.18
N LEU A 87 9.91 -6.92 -1.79
CA LEU A 87 10.54 -7.33 -3.05
C LEU A 87 11.31 -8.64 -2.92
N PHE A 88 11.74 -8.99 -1.70
CA PHE A 88 12.57 -10.15 -1.37
C PHE A 88 11.81 -11.22 -0.56
N ALA A 89 10.49 -11.15 -0.54
CA ALA A 89 9.65 -12.12 0.19
C ALA A 89 9.93 -13.57 -0.23
N PHE A 90 10.25 -13.79 -1.50
CA PHE A 90 10.58 -15.09 -2.07
C PHE A 90 11.85 -15.73 -1.47
N ASP A 91 12.78 -14.91 -0.97
CA ASP A 91 14.06 -15.32 -0.37
C ASP A 91 14.01 -15.32 1.16
N LEU A 92 13.25 -14.39 1.74
CA LEU A 92 13.13 -14.24 3.19
C LEU A 92 12.26 -15.31 3.85
N LEU A 93 11.35 -15.94 3.09
CA LEU A 93 10.43 -16.94 3.61
C LEU A 93 10.89 -18.37 3.33
N PRO A 94 10.47 -19.34 4.18
CA PRO A 94 10.71 -20.75 3.97
C PRO A 94 10.35 -21.22 2.56
N GLN A 95 11.13 -22.17 2.02
CA GLN A 95 10.99 -22.63 0.63
C GLN A 95 9.71 -23.42 0.36
N ASP A 96 9.09 -23.97 1.39
CA ASP A 96 7.81 -24.70 1.33
C ASP A 96 6.57 -23.78 1.26
N ILE A 97 6.75 -22.47 1.46
CA ILE A 97 5.69 -21.49 1.28
C ILE A 97 5.61 -21.07 -0.19
N ASP A 98 4.57 -21.49 -0.88
CA ASP A 98 4.34 -21.22 -2.31
C ASP A 98 3.59 -19.91 -2.58
N ARG A 99 2.76 -19.44 -1.61
CA ARG A 99 1.96 -18.22 -1.71
C ARG A 99 1.85 -17.48 -0.40
N VAL A 100 1.73 -16.17 -0.50
CA VAL A 100 1.50 -15.29 0.65
C VAL A 100 0.57 -14.13 0.28
N LEU A 101 -0.15 -13.61 1.28
CA LEU A 101 -0.83 -12.33 1.20
C LEU A 101 0.06 -11.26 1.85
N TYR A 102 0.48 -10.27 1.08
CA TYR A 102 1.14 -9.08 1.60
C TYR A 102 0.11 -8.01 1.96
N LEU A 103 0.27 -7.39 3.14
CA LEU A 103 -0.54 -6.27 3.61
C LEU A 103 0.33 -5.11 4.10
N ASP A 104 0.01 -3.88 3.67
CA ASP A 104 0.60 -2.67 4.27
C ASP A 104 0.11 -2.46 5.71
N CYS A 105 0.92 -1.80 6.54
CA CYS A 105 0.60 -1.54 7.95
C CYS A 105 -0.64 -0.66 8.17
N ASP A 106 -1.05 0.09 7.16
CA ASP A 106 -2.20 0.99 7.17
C ASP A 106 -3.46 0.37 6.50
N ILE A 107 -3.50 -0.96 6.41
CA ILE A 107 -4.67 -1.74 6.01
C ILE A 107 -5.48 -2.14 7.26
N ILE A 108 -6.78 -2.05 7.17
CA ILE A 108 -7.71 -2.71 8.11
C ILE A 108 -8.49 -3.78 7.36
N VAL A 109 -8.36 -5.01 7.81
CA VAL A 109 -9.14 -6.15 7.32
C VAL A 109 -10.49 -6.14 8.04
N ASP A 110 -11.58 -5.83 7.31
CA ASP A 110 -12.93 -5.68 7.87
C ASP A 110 -13.91 -6.74 7.35
N GLY A 111 -13.37 -7.89 6.97
CA GLY A 111 -14.15 -9.05 6.53
C GLY A 111 -13.30 -10.31 6.39
N ASN A 112 -13.97 -11.43 6.15
CA ASN A 112 -13.29 -12.70 5.88
C ASN A 112 -12.51 -12.60 4.54
N ILE A 113 -11.27 -13.08 4.55
CA ILE A 113 -10.35 -13.02 3.40
C ILE A 113 -10.03 -14.39 2.81
N GLU A 114 -10.71 -15.43 3.22
CA GLU A 114 -10.45 -16.80 2.76
C GLU A 114 -10.66 -16.95 1.25
N GLU A 115 -11.69 -16.29 0.71
CA GLU A 115 -11.93 -16.22 -0.74
C GLU A 115 -10.75 -15.61 -1.48
N LEU A 116 -10.17 -14.50 -0.97
CA LEU A 116 -9.00 -13.87 -1.55
C LEU A 116 -7.78 -14.79 -1.47
N TYR A 117 -7.52 -15.37 -0.30
CA TYR A 117 -6.35 -16.23 -0.10
C TYR A 117 -6.38 -17.50 -0.96
N ASN A 118 -7.58 -18.06 -1.16
CA ASN A 118 -7.79 -19.25 -2.00
C ASN A 118 -8.00 -18.92 -3.48
N HIS A 119 -7.89 -17.64 -3.86
CA HIS A 119 -8.01 -17.24 -5.25
C HIS A 119 -6.98 -17.99 -6.12
N LYS A 120 -7.43 -18.46 -7.28
CA LYS A 120 -6.53 -19.14 -8.23
C LYS A 120 -5.54 -18.14 -8.81
N MET A 121 -4.26 -18.38 -8.58
CA MET A 121 -3.19 -17.50 -9.05
C MET A 121 -2.94 -17.59 -10.56
N ASP A 122 -3.54 -18.59 -11.22
CA ASP A 122 -3.32 -18.94 -12.64
C ASP A 122 -1.83 -18.89 -13.00
N ASN A 123 -1.48 -18.22 -14.07
CA ASN A 123 -0.08 -18.07 -14.48
C ASN A 123 0.52 -16.70 -14.06
N LYS A 124 -0.06 -15.98 -13.11
CA LYS A 124 0.41 -14.66 -12.68
C LYS A 124 1.32 -14.75 -11.45
N ILE A 125 2.22 -13.77 -11.33
CA ILE A 125 3.12 -13.65 -10.18
C ILE A 125 2.43 -12.90 -9.03
N ILE A 126 1.73 -11.81 -9.33
CA ILE A 126 1.07 -10.96 -8.34
C ILE A 126 -0.38 -10.71 -8.74
N TRP A 127 -1.31 -10.85 -7.79
CA TRP A 127 -2.68 -10.42 -7.90
C TRP A 127 -2.93 -9.24 -6.96
N ALA A 128 -3.42 -8.12 -7.50
CA ALA A 128 -3.64 -6.89 -6.74
C ALA A 128 -4.74 -6.02 -7.34
N VAL A 129 -5.16 -5.00 -6.60
CA VAL A 129 -6.13 -3.99 -7.05
C VAL A 129 -5.42 -2.92 -7.86
N LYS A 130 -6.05 -2.43 -8.95
CA LYS A 130 -5.50 -1.31 -9.75
C LYS A 130 -5.41 -0.04 -8.92
N ASP A 131 -4.31 0.71 -9.06
CA ASP A 131 -4.20 2.05 -8.50
C ASP A 131 -4.78 3.10 -9.47
N CYS A 132 -5.24 4.20 -8.88
CA CYS A 132 -5.88 5.30 -9.59
C CYS A 132 -4.83 6.30 -10.09
N VAL A 133 -4.11 5.95 -11.17
CA VAL A 133 -3.03 6.76 -11.73
C VAL A 133 -3.27 7.12 -13.21
N SER A 134 -2.75 8.28 -13.63
CA SER A 134 -2.85 8.76 -14.99
C SER A 134 -1.87 8.05 -15.96
N LYS A 135 -2.13 8.19 -17.25
CA LYS A 135 -1.22 7.73 -18.32
C LYS A 135 0.17 8.36 -18.18
N ALA A 136 0.25 9.67 -17.92
CA ALA A 136 1.52 10.37 -17.76
C ALA A 136 2.33 9.85 -16.55
N TYR A 137 1.63 9.48 -15.47
CA TYR A 137 2.27 8.87 -14.30
C TYR A 137 2.93 7.53 -14.63
N LYS A 138 2.25 6.66 -15.38
CA LYS A 138 2.80 5.38 -15.86
C LYS A 138 4.03 5.60 -16.74
N GLN A 139 3.93 6.52 -17.69
CA GLN A 139 5.02 6.84 -18.62
C GLN A 139 6.29 7.36 -17.94
N LYS A 140 6.15 8.02 -16.77
CA LYS A 140 7.29 8.50 -15.96
C LYS A 140 8.29 7.39 -15.62
N ILE A 141 7.82 6.18 -15.43
CA ILE A 141 8.62 5.00 -15.11
C ILE A 141 8.63 3.95 -16.23
N GLY A 142 8.42 4.38 -17.46
CA GLY A 142 8.52 3.53 -18.66
C GLY A 142 7.37 2.55 -18.89
N ILE A 143 6.31 2.60 -18.08
CA ILE A 143 5.12 1.76 -18.28
C ILE A 143 4.29 2.37 -19.42
N LYS A 144 3.87 1.53 -20.39
CA LYS A 144 2.98 1.97 -21.46
C LYS A 144 1.64 2.44 -20.89
N GLY A 145 1.03 3.44 -21.52
CA GLY A 145 -0.20 4.02 -21.00
C GLY A 145 -1.34 3.01 -20.82
N ASP A 146 -1.38 1.99 -21.67
CA ASP A 146 -2.43 0.96 -21.67
C ASP A 146 -2.12 -0.21 -20.74
N ASP A 147 -0.91 -0.33 -20.24
CA ASP A 147 -0.52 -1.35 -19.28
C ASP A 147 -1.17 -1.10 -17.90
N VAL A 148 -1.31 -2.17 -17.14
CA VAL A 148 -1.89 -2.10 -15.79
C VAL A 148 -0.90 -1.46 -14.82
N TYR A 149 -1.42 -0.69 -13.86
CA TYR A 149 -0.68 -0.21 -12.68
C TYR A 149 -1.47 -0.60 -11.43
N ILE A 150 -0.83 -1.38 -10.56
CA ILE A 150 -1.45 -1.90 -9.33
C ILE A 150 -1.04 -1.08 -8.11
N ASN A 151 -1.90 -1.07 -7.08
CA ASN A 151 -1.55 -0.66 -5.74
C ASN A 151 -0.96 -1.86 -4.99
N THR A 152 0.19 -1.68 -4.36
CA THR A 152 0.96 -2.75 -3.71
C THR A 152 0.65 -2.94 -2.23
N GLY A 153 -0.34 -2.24 -1.69
CA GLY A 153 -0.71 -2.37 -0.28
C GLY A 153 -1.42 -3.68 0.07
N VAL A 154 -2.07 -4.32 -0.93
CA VAL A 154 -2.64 -5.67 -0.83
C VAL A 154 -2.21 -6.46 -2.05
N MET A 155 -1.42 -7.52 -1.84
CA MET A 155 -0.92 -8.36 -2.92
C MET A 155 -0.99 -9.85 -2.55
N MET A 156 -1.68 -10.67 -3.36
CA MET A 156 -1.43 -12.10 -3.38
C MET A 156 -0.21 -12.37 -4.23
N MET A 157 0.81 -13.00 -3.66
CA MET A 157 2.10 -13.25 -4.30
C MET A 157 2.35 -14.75 -4.47
N ASN A 158 2.75 -15.14 -5.68
CA ASN A 158 3.19 -16.51 -5.99
C ASN A 158 4.71 -16.57 -5.82
N LEU A 159 5.17 -17.11 -4.69
CA LEU A 159 6.59 -17.15 -4.35
C LEU A 159 7.36 -18.13 -5.24
N ASP A 160 6.76 -19.25 -5.67
CA ASP A 160 7.41 -20.20 -6.57
C ASP A 160 7.75 -19.57 -7.92
N LYS A 161 6.89 -18.68 -8.41
CA LYS A 161 7.15 -17.93 -9.64
C LYS A 161 8.15 -16.81 -9.42
N MET A 162 8.07 -16.11 -8.26
CA MET A 162 9.05 -15.08 -7.91
C MET A 162 10.45 -15.65 -7.79
N ARG A 163 10.62 -16.85 -7.22
CA ARG A 163 11.93 -17.57 -7.13
C ARG A 163 12.53 -17.89 -8.50
N LYS A 164 11.69 -18.08 -9.52
CA LYS A 164 12.12 -18.36 -10.89
C LYS A 164 12.30 -17.10 -11.74
N PHE A 165 11.85 -15.95 -11.23
CA PHE A 165 11.96 -14.68 -11.92
C PHE A 165 13.34 -14.04 -11.62
N PRO A 166 14.02 -13.39 -12.56
CA PRO A 166 15.33 -12.78 -12.35
C PRO A 166 15.23 -11.47 -11.54
N MET A 167 14.81 -11.59 -10.25
CA MET A 167 14.43 -10.47 -9.40
C MET A 167 15.54 -9.43 -9.24
N GLU A 168 16.76 -9.85 -8.87
CA GLU A 168 17.87 -8.94 -8.59
C GLU A 168 18.29 -8.15 -9.83
N GLU A 169 18.39 -8.84 -10.98
CA GLU A 169 18.71 -8.22 -12.26
C GLU A 169 17.67 -7.18 -12.64
N ARG A 170 16.38 -7.56 -12.61
CA ARG A 170 15.27 -6.67 -12.99
C ARG A 170 15.11 -5.48 -12.06
N ILE A 171 15.30 -5.66 -10.75
CA ILE A 171 15.28 -4.57 -9.77
C ILE A 171 16.44 -3.61 -10.06
N THR A 172 17.66 -4.15 -10.27
CA THR A 172 18.86 -3.34 -10.53
C THR A 172 18.68 -2.51 -11.81
N GLU A 173 18.29 -3.13 -12.91
CA GLU A 173 18.04 -2.44 -14.19
C GLU A 173 17.01 -1.32 -14.03
N PHE A 174 15.88 -1.61 -13.37
CA PHE A 174 14.81 -0.65 -13.16
C PHE A 174 15.28 0.54 -12.30
N VAL A 175 15.94 0.26 -11.18
CA VAL A 175 16.44 1.28 -10.25
C VAL A 175 17.52 2.13 -10.93
N ASP A 176 18.42 1.53 -11.69
CA ASP A 176 19.47 2.24 -12.43
C ASP A 176 18.88 3.24 -13.41
N HIS A 177 17.75 2.89 -14.01
CA HIS A 177 17.10 3.74 -15.00
C HIS A 177 16.18 4.81 -14.40
N TYR A 178 15.42 4.48 -13.34
CA TYR A 178 14.30 5.29 -12.86
C TYR A 178 14.43 5.84 -11.43
N ALA A 179 15.51 5.54 -10.66
CA ALA A 179 15.64 5.98 -9.26
C ALA A 179 15.39 7.49 -9.05
N GLY A 180 15.84 8.33 -9.99
CA GLY A 180 15.70 9.78 -9.89
C GLY A 180 14.26 10.33 -10.05
N VAL A 181 13.32 9.51 -10.51
CA VAL A 181 11.92 9.92 -10.77
C VAL A 181 10.89 9.14 -9.96
N MET A 182 11.32 8.15 -9.18
CA MET A 182 10.41 7.37 -8.34
C MET A 182 9.85 8.20 -7.19
N ASP A 183 8.51 8.21 -7.06
CA ASP A 183 7.79 8.84 -5.95
C ASP A 183 7.42 7.81 -4.85
N TYR A 184 7.09 6.56 -5.25
CA TYR A 184 6.65 5.44 -4.41
C TYR A 184 7.53 4.22 -4.67
N ALA A 185 8.76 4.30 -4.29
CA ALA A 185 9.89 3.44 -4.62
C ALA A 185 9.56 1.95 -4.89
N ASP A 186 9.09 1.23 -3.90
CA ASP A 186 8.78 -0.21 -4.01
C ASP A 186 7.58 -0.49 -4.92
N GLN A 187 6.53 0.32 -4.86
CA GLN A 187 5.36 0.17 -5.73
C GLN A 187 5.73 0.40 -7.21
N GLU A 188 6.58 1.38 -7.50
CA GLU A 188 7.01 1.67 -8.87
C GLU A 188 7.94 0.58 -9.40
N ILE A 189 8.82 0.01 -8.56
CA ILE A 189 9.65 -1.13 -8.93
C ILE A 189 8.76 -2.33 -9.29
N ILE A 190 7.84 -2.72 -8.41
CA ILE A 190 6.93 -3.85 -8.66
C ILE A 190 6.17 -3.64 -9.97
N ASN A 191 5.58 -2.45 -10.16
CA ASN A 191 4.84 -2.13 -11.37
C ASN A 191 5.73 -2.14 -12.62
N GLY A 192 6.98 -1.73 -12.51
CA GLY A 192 7.91 -1.71 -13.64
C GLY A 192 8.41 -3.08 -14.06
N ILE A 193 8.80 -3.93 -13.10
CA ILE A 193 9.45 -5.21 -13.41
C ILE A 193 8.47 -6.34 -13.75
N PHE A 194 7.23 -6.30 -13.23
CA PHE A 194 6.25 -7.38 -13.40
C PHE A 194 5.17 -7.07 -14.44
N GLN A 195 5.40 -6.16 -15.40
CA GLN A 195 4.42 -5.93 -16.47
C GLN A 195 4.11 -7.22 -17.24
N GLY A 196 2.79 -7.49 -17.43
CA GLY A 196 2.30 -8.74 -18.00
C GLY A 196 2.09 -9.87 -16.98
N GLU A 197 2.64 -9.76 -15.76
CA GLU A 197 2.56 -10.78 -14.71
C GLU A 197 1.52 -10.48 -13.61
N PHE A 198 0.67 -9.46 -13.83
CA PHE A 198 -0.39 -9.11 -12.89
C PHE A 198 -1.71 -9.83 -13.20
N GLY A 199 -2.36 -10.35 -12.15
CA GLY A 199 -3.78 -10.59 -12.08
C GLY A 199 -4.49 -9.43 -11.37
N ILE A 200 -5.74 -9.15 -11.73
CA ILE A 200 -6.47 -8.01 -11.20
C ILE A 200 -7.57 -8.47 -10.27
N LEU A 201 -7.49 -8.02 -9.01
CA LEU A 201 -8.50 -8.26 -7.99
C LEU A 201 -9.63 -7.24 -8.09
N PRO A 202 -10.86 -7.61 -7.73
CA PRO A 202 -11.95 -6.67 -7.50
C PRO A 202 -11.60 -5.62 -6.43
N PRO A 203 -12.06 -4.35 -6.57
CA PRO A 203 -11.57 -3.25 -5.72
C PRO A 203 -11.98 -3.34 -4.25
N GLN A 204 -12.96 -4.19 -3.86
CA GLN A 204 -13.32 -4.41 -2.45
C GLN A 204 -12.20 -5.01 -1.60
N TRP A 205 -11.18 -5.60 -2.21
CA TRP A 205 -10.03 -6.17 -1.53
C TRP A 205 -8.94 -5.12 -1.17
N ASN A 206 -9.10 -3.87 -1.65
CA ASN A 206 -8.19 -2.78 -1.31
C ASN A 206 -8.91 -1.44 -1.50
N VAL A 207 -9.86 -1.13 -0.60
CA VAL A 207 -10.66 0.10 -0.67
C VAL A 207 -9.85 1.26 -0.14
N MET A 208 -9.13 1.92 -1.04
CA MET A 208 -8.24 3.04 -0.73
C MET A 208 -9.00 4.29 -0.27
N THR A 209 -8.34 5.16 0.48
CA THR A 209 -8.91 6.42 1.01
C THR A 209 -9.68 7.21 -0.04
N GLN A 210 -9.15 7.32 -1.26
CA GLN A 210 -9.81 8.09 -2.32
C GLN A 210 -11.18 7.53 -2.71
N PHE A 211 -11.43 6.22 -2.60
CA PHE A 211 -12.73 5.63 -2.91
C PHE A 211 -13.79 6.10 -1.92
N ASN A 212 -13.45 6.20 -0.64
CA ASN A 212 -14.37 6.60 0.41
C ASN A 212 -14.63 8.11 0.48
N GLN A 213 -13.68 8.92 -0.01
CA GLN A 213 -13.71 10.37 0.14
C GLN A 213 -14.23 11.10 -1.09
N TYR A 214 -14.20 10.45 -2.26
CA TYR A 214 -14.58 11.08 -3.53
C TYR A 214 -15.62 10.24 -4.28
N SER A 215 -16.50 10.92 -5.03
CA SER A 215 -17.33 10.26 -6.03
C SER A 215 -16.45 9.77 -7.20
N TYR A 216 -16.97 8.84 -7.98
CA TYR A 216 -16.26 8.35 -9.17
C TYR A 216 -15.94 9.49 -10.17
N SER A 217 -16.87 10.42 -10.35
CA SER A 217 -16.66 11.60 -11.20
C SER A 217 -15.50 12.46 -10.68
N GLN A 218 -15.45 12.73 -9.37
CA GLN A 218 -14.33 13.47 -8.76
C GLN A 218 -12.99 12.73 -8.93
N LEU A 219 -12.98 11.40 -8.77
CA LEU A 219 -11.78 10.59 -9.01
C LEU A 219 -11.26 10.73 -10.44
N LYS A 220 -12.16 10.71 -11.42
CA LYS A 220 -11.79 10.93 -12.84
C LYS A 220 -11.18 12.31 -13.06
N TRP A 221 -11.71 13.35 -12.43
CA TRP A 221 -11.16 14.70 -12.54
C TRP A 221 -9.82 14.90 -11.80
N ILE A 222 -9.67 14.30 -10.62
CA ILE A 222 -8.49 14.50 -9.77
C ILE A 222 -7.31 13.61 -10.18
N ARG A 223 -7.57 12.38 -10.64
CA ARG A 223 -6.53 11.38 -10.90
C ARG A 223 -6.33 11.07 -12.36
N HIS A 224 -7.31 11.37 -13.22
CA HIS A 224 -7.31 11.00 -14.64
C HIS A 224 -6.90 9.53 -14.86
N PRO A 225 -7.55 8.57 -14.17
CA PRO A 225 -7.13 7.18 -14.23
C PRO A 225 -7.32 6.62 -15.65
N HIS A 226 -6.39 5.77 -16.05
CA HIS A 226 -6.40 5.11 -17.33
C HIS A 226 -6.41 3.58 -17.14
N HIS A 227 -7.29 2.86 -17.87
CA HIS A 227 -7.54 1.43 -17.67
C HIS A 227 -7.90 1.08 -16.23
N TYR A 228 -8.91 1.75 -15.71
CA TYR A 228 -9.36 1.66 -14.32
C TYR A 228 -10.70 0.90 -14.21
N TYR A 229 -11.20 0.75 -12.99
CA TYR A 229 -12.52 0.18 -12.70
C TYR A 229 -13.65 1.08 -13.17
N SER A 230 -14.84 0.49 -13.40
CA SER A 230 -16.07 1.23 -13.67
C SER A 230 -16.61 1.94 -12.40
N ALA A 231 -17.58 2.82 -12.59
CA ALA A 231 -18.26 3.46 -11.48
C ALA A 231 -19.01 2.45 -10.59
N GLU A 232 -19.64 1.47 -11.24
CA GLU A 232 -20.40 0.40 -10.58
C GLU A 232 -19.50 -0.47 -9.71
N GLU A 233 -18.31 -0.85 -10.20
CA GLU A 233 -17.31 -1.63 -9.45
C GLU A 233 -16.82 -0.87 -8.22
N ILE A 234 -16.53 0.44 -8.34
CA ILE A 234 -16.08 1.28 -7.23
C ILE A 234 -17.20 1.46 -6.19
N GLU A 235 -18.45 1.75 -6.62
CA GLU A 235 -19.56 1.90 -5.69
C GLU A 235 -19.96 0.57 -5.02
N TYR A 236 -19.81 -0.56 -5.72
CA TYR A 236 -19.95 -1.88 -5.12
C TYR A 236 -18.88 -2.10 -4.04
N ALA A 237 -17.62 -1.81 -4.35
CA ALA A 237 -16.50 -1.99 -3.42
C ALA A 237 -16.65 -1.15 -2.14
N LYS A 238 -17.15 0.08 -2.23
CA LYS A 238 -17.43 0.92 -1.05
C LYS A 238 -18.43 0.28 -0.10
N ARG A 239 -19.48 -0.34 -0.64
CA ARG A 239 -20.55 -0.98 0.14
C ARG A 239 -20.17 -2.36 0.68
N HIS A 240 -19.23 -3.05 0.01
CA HIS A 240 -18.83 -4.43 0.31
C HIS A 240 -17.33 -4.52 0.61
N ALA A 241 -16.76 -3.45 1.17
CA ALA A 241 -15.33 -3.40 1.51
C ALA A 241 -14.93 -4.57 2.41
N ARG A 242 -13.89 -5.29 2.00
CA ARG A 242 -13.25 -6.34 2.80
C ARG A 242 -11.99 -5.84 3.48
N MET A 243 -11.33 -4.87 2.85
CA MET A 243 -10.14 -4.22 3.40
C MET A 243 -10.20 -2.72 3.12
N PHE A 244 -9.91 -1.92 4.13
CA PHE A 244 -9.75 -0.48 4.02
C PHE A 244 -8.27 -0.12 4.06
N HIS A 245 -7.80 0.59 3.05
CA HIS A 245 -6.42 1.07 2.95
C HIS A 245 -6.38 2.59 3.17
N TYR A 246 -5.81 3.01 4.28
CA TYR A 246 -5.73 4.43 4.66
C TYR A 246 -4.56 5.14 3.98
N THR A 247 -4.55 5.10 2.64
CA THR A 247 -3.54 5.76 1.81
C THR A 247 -3.51 7.26 2.02
N THR A 248 -2.35 7.87 1.77
CA THR A 248 -2.24 9.33 1.72
C THR A 248 -2.99 9.85 0.50
N CYS A 249 -3.99 10.69 0.71
CA CYS A 249 -4.80 11.27 -0.36
C CYS A 249 -5.09 12.75 -0.07
N MET A 250 -4.52 13.64 -0.84
CA MET A 250 -4.71 15.10 -0.75
C MET A 250 -4.48 15.65 0.68
N LEU A 251 -5.52 16.24 1.30
CA LEU A 251 -5.53 16.73 2.67
C LEU A 251 -6.22 15.77 3.64
N ASN A 252 -6.62 14.59 3.18
CA ASN A 252 -7.26 13.63 4.05
C ASN A 252 -6.27 13.16 5.13
N VAL A 253 -6.62 13.40 6.38
CA VAL A 253 -5.83 13.04 7.54
C VAL A 253 -6.18 11.61 7.93
N ARG A 254 -5.18 10.75 8.06
CA ARG A 254 -5.35 9.32 8.39
C ARG A 254 -6.02 9.12 9.76
N PRO A 255 -6.72 8.00 10.01
CA PRO A 255 -7.61 7.82 11.17
C PRO A 255 -6.91 7.79 12.52
N TRP A 256 -5.62 7.57 12.56
CA TRP A 256 -4.81 7.57 13.77
C TRP A 256 -4.38 8.96 14.26
N PHE A 257 -4.74 10.00 13.51
CA PHE A 257 -4.56 11.37 13.97
C PHE A 257 -5.87 11.93 14.58
N GLY A 258 -5.76 12.77 15.60
CA GLY A 258 -6.89 13.33 16.32
C GLY A 258 -7.81 14.23 15.49
N ASN A 259 -7.27 14.87 14.45
CA ASN A 259 -7.99 15.73 13.53
C ASN A 259 -8.41 15.02 12.22
N SER A 260 -8.47 13.69 12.21
CA SER A 260 -8.99 12.94 11.06
C SER A 260 -10.51 13.19 10.87
N ARG A 261 -10.90 13.38 9.61
CA ARG A 261 -12.30 13.51 9.18
C ARG A 261 -12.68 12.48 8.11
N LEU A 262 -11.98 11.35 8.07
CA LEU A 262 -12.31 10.30 7.14
C LEU A 262 -13.64 9.65 7.49
N ASN A 263 -14.49 9.42 6.49
CA ASN A 263 -15.81 8.80 6.65
C ASN A 263 -15.74 7.43 7.33
N ASN A 264 -14.64 6.68 7.07
CA ASN A 264 -14.41 5.34 7.60
C ASN A 264 -13.41 5.29 8.77
N ALA A 265 -13.07 6.44 9.41
CA ALA A 265 -12.15 6.48 10.55
C ALA A 265 -12.65 5.63 11.74
N HIS A 266 -13.98 5.45 11.87
CA HIS A 266 -14.60 4.62 12.91
C HIS A 266 -14.20 3.14 12.80
N VAL A 267 -13.94 2.64 11.57
CA VAL A 267 -13.51 1.26 11.33
C VAL A 267 -12.12 1.02 11.96
N PHE A 268 -11.14 1.88 11.67
CA PHE A 268 -9.83 1.81 12.31
C PHE A 268 -9.93 1.88 13.85
N ASN A 269 -10.75 2.81 14.37
CA ASN A 269 -10.90 3.02 15.80
C ASN A 269 -11.52 1.81 16.52
N ARG A 270 -12.36 1.02 15.83
CA ARG A 270 -12.92 -0.22 16.38
C ARG A 270 -11.82 -1.23 16.71
N TYR A 271 -10.88 -1.46 15.79
CA TYR A 271 -9.79 -2.42 15.99
C TYR A 271 -8.70 -1.87 16.92
N LEU A 272 -8.43 -0.57 16.88
CA LEU A 272 -7.53 0.06 17.85
C LEU A 272 -7.99 -0.19 19.30
N ARG A 273 -9.30 -0.08 19.58
CA ARG A 273 -9.85 -0.29 20.95
C ARG A 273 -9.66 -1.69 21.49
N ILE A 274 -9.60 -2.71 20.64
CA ILE A 274 -9.41 -4.12 21.04
C ILE A 274 -7.94 -4.58 20.92
N SER A 275 -7.05 -3.71 20.45
CA SER A 275 -5.63 -4.01 20.30
C SER A 275 -4.82 -3.66 21.56
N PRO A 276 -3.61 -4.18 21.71
CA PRO A 276 -2.68 -3.77 22.79
C PRO A 276 -2.34 -2.28 22.78
N TRP A 277 -2.59 -1.56 21.70
CA TRP A 277 -2.34 -0.12 21.54
C TRP A 277 -3.56 0.76 21.79
N LYS A 278 -4.62 0.25 22.44
CA LYS A 278 -5.85 1.01 22.75
C LYS A 278 -5.65 2.33 23.49
N GLY A 279 -4.53 2.46 24.21
CA GLY A 279 -4.16 3.66 24.97
C GLY A 279 -3.30 4.68 24.23
N VAL A 280 -2.96 4.43 22.96
CA VAL A 280 -2.13 5.36 22.18
C VAL A 280 -2.84 6.69 21.99
N ALA A 281 -2.24 7.77 22.48
CA ALA A 281 -2.78 9.12 22.33
C ALA A 281 -2.66 9.59 20.87
N LYS A 282 -3.77 10.04 20.31
CA LYS A 282 -3.80 10.58 18.94
C LYS A 282 -3.30 12.02 18.93
N LYS A 283 -2.17 12.24 18.27
CA LYS A 283 -1.66 13.57 17.97
C LYS A 283 -2.36 14.16 16.75
N ASN A 284 -2.48 15.48 16.68
CA ASN A 284 -2.99 16.12 15.46
C ASN A 284 -1.89 16.15 14.38
N MET A 285 -2.29 15.87 13.15
CA MET A 285 -1.43 16.06 11.99
C MET A 285 -1.42 17.54 11.61
N ASN A 286 -0.22 18.13 11.55
CA ASN A 286 -0.02 19.49 11.08
C ASN A 286 0.56 19.46 9.65
N PHE A 287 -0.06 20.17 8.74
CA PHE A 287 0.50 20.41 7.40
C PHE A 287 1.49 21.56 7.43
N SER A 288 2.51 21.54 6.56
CA SER A 288 3.39 22.68 6.39
C SER A 288 2.60 23.93 6.00
N ALA A 289 3.06 25.10 6.48
CA ALA A 289 2.37 26.37 6.25
C ALA A 289 2.10 26.64 4.74
N GLY A 290 3.05 26.30 3.87
CA GLY A 290 2.89 26.42 2.42
C GLY A 290 1.79 25.52 1.88
N LYS A 291 1.81 24.22 2.23
CA LYS A 291 0.76 23.28 1.83
C LYS A 291 -0.62 23.71 2.32
N TYR A 292 -0.70 24.17 3.57
CA TYR A 292 -1.96 24.66 4.16
C TYR A 292 -2.50 25.89 3.43
N LYS A 293 -1.64 26.91 3.13
CA LYS A 293 -2.02 28.11 2.40
C LYS A 293 -2.53 27.78 0.99
N THR A 294 -1.80 26.96 0.25
CA THR A 294 -2.18 26.53 -1.12
C THR A 294 -3.53 25.84 -1.12
N MET A 295 -3.75 24.92 -0.20
CA MET A 295 -5.01 24.17 -0.14
C MET A 295 -6.19 25.03 0.34
N ARG A 296 -5.94 25.99 1.25
CA ARG A 296 -6.97 26.97 1.64
C ARG A 296 -7.37 27.86 0.46
N ALA A 297 -6.40 28.29 -0.34
CA ALA A 297 -6.68 29.07 -1.55
C ALA A 297 -7.52 28.25 -2.56
N LEU A 298 -7.16 26.98 -2.77
CA LEU A 298 -7.94 26.08 -3.64
C LEU A 298 -9.35 25.82 -3.11
N ALA A 299 -9.52 25.74 -1.79
CA ALA A 299 -10.82 25.52 -1.16
C ALA A 299 -11.79 26.73 -1.28
N LEU A 300 -11.30 27.91 -1.67
CA LEU A 300 -12.13 29.08 -1.99
C LEU A 300 -12.71 29.02 -3.41
N LEU A 301 -12.18 28.16 -4.27
CA LEU A 301 -12.67 27.97 -5.63
C LEU A 301 -13.88 27.03 -5.65
N PRO A 302 -14.79 27.17 -6.62
CA PRO A 302 -15.82 26.16 -6.87
C PRO A 302 -15.21 24.76 -7.03
N GLU A 303 -15.89 23.75 -6.48
CA GLU A 303 -15.39 22.37 -6.46
C GLU A 303 -14.88 21.84 -7.83
N PRO A 304 -15.61 22.06 -8.97
CA PRO A 304 -15.12 21.62 -10.27
C PRO A 304 -13.76 22.21 -10.65
N ILE A 305 -13.55 23.52 -10.34
CA ILE A 305 -12.29 24.23 -10.61
C ILE A 305 -11.17 23.66 -9.73
N THR A 306 -11.46 23.44 -8.45
CA THR A 306 -10.51 22.81 -7.51
C THR A 306 -10.08 21.42 -8.00
N ASN A 307 -11.04 20.58 -8.37
CA ASN A 307 -10.78 19.24 -8.88
C ASN A 307 -9.95 19.26 -10.19
N PHE A 308 -10.26 20.20 -11.09
CA PHE A 308 -9.47 20.41 -12.31
C PHE A 308 -8.02 20.82 -12.00
N CYS A 309 -7.81 21.83 -11.15
CA CYS A 309 -6.48 22.30 -10.76
C CYS A 309 -5.66 21.16 -10.10
N LEU A 310 -6.28 20.40 -9.19
CA LEU A 310 -5.64 19.25 -8.55
C LEU A 310 -5.30 18.15 -9.56
N GLY A 311 -6.19 17.89 -10.51
CA GLY A 311 -6.00 16.92 -11.57
C GLY A 311 -4.82 17.32 -12.47
N MET A 312 -4.79 18.55 -12.94
CA MET A 312 -3.68 19.06 -13.75
C MET A 312 -2.34 18.95 -13.02
N LEU A 313 -2.30 19.32 -11.74
CA LEU A 313 -1.09 19.23 -10.92
C LEU A 313 -0.60 17.78 -10.75
N HIS A 314 -1.50 16.87 -10.33
CA HIS A 314 -1.11 15.52 -9.95
C HIS A 314 -1.00 14.56 -11.13
N ALA A 315 -1.91 14.67 -12.10
CA ALA A 315 -1.96 13.73 -13.20
C ALA A 315 -1.00 14.06 -14.34
N TYR A 316 -0.59 15.34 -14.48
CA TYR A 316 0.23 15.80 -15.60
C TYR A 316 1.47 16.60 -15.18
N LEU A 317 1.31 17.75 -14.48
CA LEU A 317 2.44 18.65 -14.24
C LEU A 317 3.55 17.98 -13.43
N LYS A 318 3.20 17.29 -12.34
CA LYS A 318 4.19 16.61 -11.51
C LYS A 318 4.92 15.48 -12.27
N PRO A 319 4.23 14.55 -12.97
CA PRO A 319 4.90 13.51 -13.77
C PRO A 319 5.80 14.10 -14.86
N TYR A 320 5.32 15.05 -15.65
CA TYR A 320 6.11 15.65 -16.73
C TYR A 320 7.33 16.43 -16.21
N TYR A 321 7.18 17.17 -15.09
CA TYR A 321 8.32 17.81 -14.45
C TYR A 321 9.39 16.80 -14.04
N SER A 322 9.01 15.67 -13.47
CA SER A 322 9.93 14.61 -13.10
C SER A 322 10.66 14.02 -14.32
N ILE A 323 9.94 13.79 -15.44
CA ILE A 323 10.53 13.31 -16.71
C ILE A 323 11.55 14.31 -17.25
N ILE A 324 11.20 15.60 -17.28
CA ILE A 324 12.09 16.66 -17.78
C ILE A 324 13.35 16.75 -16.90
N LYS A 325 13.17 16.76 -15.58
CA LYS A 325 14.28 16.80 -14.63
C LYS A 325 15.25 15.64 -14.84
N GLN A 326 14.75 14.42 -15.04
CA GLN A 326 15.59 13.25 -15.31
C GLN A 326 16.39 13.39 -16.61
N LYS A 327 15.79 13.96 -17.67
CA LYS A 327 16.47 14.16 -18.95
C LYS A 327 17.59 15.22 -18.87
N ILE A 328 17.45 16.21 -18.00
CA ILE A 328 18.47 17.26 -17.79
C ILE A 328 19.63 16.75 -16.92
N SER A 329 19.35 15.77 -16.02
CA SER A 329 20.34 15.23 -15.08
C SER A 329 21.17 14.05 -15.66
N LYS A 330 20.83 13.57 -16.87
CA LYS A 330 21.61 12.64 -17.70
C LYS A 330 22.45 13.38 -18.70
#